data_d6d4f0ec8de3718126e8998ffa00af37
#
_entry.id   d6d4f0ec8de3718126e8998ffa00af37
#
_cell.length_a   1.000
_cell.length_b   1.000
_cell.length_c   1.000
_cell.angle_alpha   90.00
_cell.angle_beta   90.00
_cell.angle_gamma   90.00
#
_symmetry.space_group_name_H-M   'P 1'
#
loop_
_entity.id
_entity.type
_entity.pdbx_description
1 polymer ?
#
loop_
_entity_poly.entity_id
_entity_poly.type
_entity_poly.pdbx_seq_one_letter_code
_entity_poly.pdbx_strand_id
1 'polypeptide(L)'
;MNDVSQTAAEVLVAQPLTSVAFAPYGTVIAAPAGEGRPINGGNAQRFDLLDDLQLDAEGGRPMLALFRAQARRFPHEVSEMERHALGSQTFVPLGDRRFVIVVARAGEAPTSARQLAAFVTDGRQGVVLAPGTWHHALLAVDAGDFAVIERAGSGGVDCDVCLLREPGSVRL
;
A
#
# COMPACT_ATOMS: atom_id res chain seq x y z
N MET A 1 21.66 5.25 38.86
CA MET A 1 20.25 5.33 38.53
C MET A 1 20.19 5.70 37.05
N ASN A 2 19.99 4.71 36.18
CA ASN A 2 19.85 4.98 34.77
C ASN A 2 18.37 5.31 34.50
N ASP A 3 18.12 6.59 34.30
CA ASP A 3 16.84 7.06 33.76
C ASP A 3 16.75 6.61 32.29
N VAL A 4 16.13 5.46 32.05
CA VAL A 4 15.73 5.03 30.73
C VAL A 4 14.52 5.88 30.39
N SER A 5 14.76 7.03 29.74
CA SER A 5 13.72 7.84 29.14
C SER A 5 12.93 6.94 28.18
N GLN A 6 11.79 6.46 28.63
CA GLN A 6 10.82 5.72 27.83
C GLN A 6 10.25 6.71 26.81
N THR A 7 10.89 6.82 25.65
CA THR A 7 10.32 7.57 24.52
C THR A 7 8.96 6.95 24.23
N ALA A 8 7.91 7.77 24.33
CA ALA A 8 6.55 7.34 23.99
C ALA A 8 6.55 6.79 22.54
N ALA A 9 5.96 5.62 22.36
CA ALA A 9 5.88 4.99 21.04
C ALA A 9 5.20 5.94 20.05
N GLU A 10 5.77 6.06 18.85
CA GLU A 10 5.23 6.92 17.79
C GLU A 10 3.83 6.47 17.38
N VAL A 11 2.90 7.42 17.25
CA VAL A 11 1.53 7.15 16.83
C VAL A 11 1.26 7.83 15.49
N LEU A 12 1.12 7.02 14.45
CA LEU A 12 0.70 7.45 13.12
C LEU A 12 -0.82 7.58 13.08
N VAL A 13 -1.32 8.73 12.67
CA VAL A 13 -2.76 8.90 12.38
C VAL A 13 -2.95 8.69 10.87
N ALA A 14 -3.75 7.69 10.49
CA ALA A 14 -4.04 7.42 9.10
C ALA A 14 -4.80 8.61 8.48
N GLN A 15 -4.21 9.24 7.46
CA GLN A 15 -4.82 10.33 6.72
C GLN A 15 -5.72 9.79 5.61
N PRO A 16 -6.78 10.50 5.20
CA PRO A 16 -7.54 10.11 4.02
C PRO A 16 -6.62 9.94 2.80
N LEU A 17 -6.79 8.84 2.07
CA LEU A 17 -6.00 8.57 0.88
C LEU A 17 -6.35 9.56 -0.24
N THR A 18 -5.36 10.27 -0.75
CA THR A 18 -5.49 11.15 -1.92
C THR A 18 -4.37 10.89 -2.91
N SER A 19 -4.62 11.09 -4.20
CA SER A 19 -3.60 10.89 -5.25
C SER A 19 -2.38 11.78 -5.04
N VAL A 20 -2.55 13.01 -4.57
CA VAL A 20 -1.45 13.95 -4.31
C VAL A 20 -0.57 13.48 -3.14
N ALA A 21 -1.17 13.12 -2.02
CA ALA A 21 -0.42 12.70 -0.84
C ALA A 21 0.26 11.33 -1.04
N PHE A 22 -0.33 10.45 -1.85
CA PHE A 22 0.20 9.12 -2.11
C PHE A 22 1.21 9.07 -3.26
N ALA A 23 1.32 10.10 -4.09
CA ALA A 23 2.21 10.14 -5.26
C ALA A 23 3.67 9.71 -4.99
N PRO A 24 4.29 9.98 -3.83
CA PRO A 24 5.64 9.51 -3.53
C PRO A 24 5.80 8.00 -3.36
N TYR A 25 4.69 7.27 -3.27
CA TYR A 25 4.64 5.83 -2.95
C TYR A 25 4.04 4.99 -4.07
N GLY A 26 3.31 5.62 -4.98
CA GLY A 26 2.62 4.93 -6.06
C GLY A 26 1.40 5.68 -6.56
N THR A 27 0.42 4.95 -7.07
CA THR A 27 -0.77 5.50 -7.72
C THR A 27 -2.04 5.06 -7.01
N VAL A 28 -2.96 5.98 -6.78
CA VAL A 28 -4.31 5.67 -6.27
C VAL A 28 -5.20 5.23 -7.41
N ILE A 29 -5.87 4.09 -7.24
CA ILE A 29 -6.89 3.60 -8.17
C ILE A 29 -8.24 4.18 -7.74
N ALA A 30 -8.60 5.30 -8.35
CA ALA A 30 -9.87 5.96 -8.20
C ALA A 30 -10.13 6.81 -9.45
N ALA A 31 -11.39 7.01 -9.81
CA ALA A 31 -11.70 7.94 -10.88
C ALA A 31 -11.27 9.37 -10.49
N PRO A 32 -10.45 10.04 -11.30
CA PRO A 32 -10.11 11.44 -11.08
C PRO A 32 -11.36 12.33 -11.15
N ALA A 33 -11.24 13.54 -10.64
CA ALA A 33 -12.28 14.54 -10.83
C ALA A 33 -12.38 14.92 -12.33
N GLY A 34 -13.61 15.11 -12.83
CA GLY A 34 -13.90 15.47 -14.21
C GLY A 34 -14.38 14.29 -15.05
N GLU A 35 -14.45 14.52 -16.37
CA GLU A 35 -14.95 13.53 -17.31
C GLU A 35 -13.80 12.71 -17.90
N GLY A 36 -13.99 11.38 -17.92
CA GLY A 36 -13.10 10.46 -18.61
C GLY A 36 -13.35 10.44 -20.12
N ARG A 37 -12.48 9.76 -20.86
CA ARG A 37 -12.66 9.54 -22.28
C ARG A 37 -13.87 8.59 -22.52
N PRO A 38 -14.92 9.02 -23.24
CA PRO A 38 -16.05 8.15 -23.52
C PRO A 38 -15.62 6.97 -24.39
N ILE A 39 -16.09 5.79 -24.03
CA ILE A 39 -15.89 4.52 -24.76
C ILE A 39 -17.20 3.78 -24.88
N ASN A 40 -17.24 2.70 -25.69
CA ASN A 40 -18.40 1.84 -25.87
C ASN A 40 -19.66 2.62 -26.28
N GLY A 41 -19.50 3.56 -27.24
CA GLY A 41 -20.64 4.37 -27.72
C GLY A 41 -21.17 5.36 -26.67
N GLY A 42 -20.35 5.77 -25.73
CA GLY A 42 -20.73 6.68 -24.63
C GLY A 42 -21.30 5.99 -23.38
N ASN A 43 -21.37 4.66 -23.38
CA ASN A 43 -21.90 3.89 -22.25
C ASN A 43 -20.95 3.78 -21.06
N ALA A 44 -19.65 4.13 -21.25
CA ALA A 44 -18.65 4.13 -20.18
C ALA A 44 -17.63 5.25 -20.39
N GLN A 45 -16.94 5.60 -19.30
CA GLN A 45 -15.82 6.53 -19.31
C GLN A 45 -14.54 5.80 -18.90
N ARG A 46 -13.46 6.05 -19.62
CA ARG A 46 -12.13 5.48 -19.34
C ARG A 46 -11.22 6.54 -18.75
N PHE A 47 -10.54 6.18 -17.68
CA PHE A 47 -9.47 6.94 -17.06
C PHE A 47 -8.19 6.08 -17.11
N ASP A 48 -7.17 6.57 -17.79
CA ASP A 48 -5.86 5.91 -17.82
C ASP A 48 -5.06 6.43 -16.63
N LEU A 49 -4.84 5.58 -15.61
CA LEU A 49 -4.24 5.96 -14.32
C LEU A 49 -2.73 5.71 -14.29
N LEU A 50 -2.28 4.67 -14.99
CA LEU A 50 -0.90 4.21 -15.05
C LEU A 50 -0.70 3.41 -16.33
N ASP A 51 0.37 3.71 -17.08
CA ASP A 51 0.63 3.06 -18.37
C ASP A 51 1.27 1.67 -18.22
N ASP A 52 2.05 1.45 -17.15
CA ASP A 52 2.79 0.23 -16.91
C ASP A 52 2.78 -0.15 -15.42
N LEU A 53 2.40 -1.37 -15.12
CA LEU A 53 2.45 -1.94 -13.76
C LEU A 53 3.84 -2.41 -13.35
N GLN A 54 4.84 -2.37 -14.24
CA GLN A 54 6.25 -2.72 -13.95
C GLN A 54 6.40 -4.12 -13.31
N LEU A 55 5.90 -5.15 -14.00
CA LEU A 55 5.86 -6.52 -13.48
C LEU A 55 6.80 -7.49 -14.22
N ASP A 56 7.54 -7.00 -15.23
CA ASP A 56 8.36 -7.81 -16.15
C ASP A 56 9.85 -7.81 -15.85
N ALA A 57 10.31 -6.98 -14.89
CA ALA A 57 11.72 -6.90 -14.52
C ALA A 57 12.31 -8.29 -14.22
N GLU A 58 13.52 -8.54 -14.67
CA GLU A 58 14.23 -9.81 -14.52
C GLU A 58 13.41 -11.04 -14.93
N GLY A 59 12.66 -10.94 -16.03
CA GLY A 59 11.82 -12.02 -16.55
C GLY A 59 10.59 -12.33 -15.70
N GLY A 60 10.14 -11.36 -14.92
CA GLY A 60 8.90 -11.42 -14.17
C GLY A 60 7.67 -11.47 -15.06
N ARG A 61 6.54 -11.83 -14.50
CA ARG A 61 5.24 -11.88 -15.15
C ARG A 61 4.14 -11.42 -14.20
N PRO A 62 3.06 -10.84 -14.71
CA PRO A 62 1.89 -10.51 -13.90
C PRO A 62 1.29 -11.76 -13.24
N MET A 63 0.94 -11.64 -11.97
CA MET A 63 0.16 -12.63 -11.23
C MET A 63 -1.02 -11.94 -10.58
N LEU A 64 -2.20 -12.54 -10.71
CA LEU A 64 -3.42 -12.12 -10.01
C LEU A 64 -3.68 -13.09 -8.85
N ALA A 65 -3.77 -12.55 -7.66
CA ALA A 65 -4.13 -13.28 -6.45
C ALA A 65 -5.40 -12.70 -5.81
N LEU A 66 -6.02 -13.46 -4.95
CA LEU A 66 -7.09 -13.00 -4.07
C LEU A 66 -6.63 -13.11 -2.62
N PHE A 67 -6.64 -11.99 -1.91
CA PHE A 67 -6.39 -11.98 -0.47
C PHE A 67 -7.71 -11.86 0.28
N ARG A 68 -8.05 -12.86 1.08
CA ARG A 68 -9.18 -12.80 2.02
C ARG A 68 -8.67 -12.31 3.37
N ALA A 69 -8.96 -11.05 3.68
CA ALA A 69 -8.44 -10.37 4.85
C ALA A 69 -9.46 -10.32 5.98
N GLN A 70 -8.96 -10.53 7.20
CA GLN A 70 -9.71 -10.27 8.43
C GLN A 70 -9.52 -8.81 8.84
N ALA A 71 -10.56 -8.20 9.41
CA ALA A 71 -10.46 -6.86 9.97
C ALA A 71 -9.40 -6.81 11.09
N ARG A 72 -8.56 -5.79 11.06
CA ARG A 72 -7.58 -5.52 12.11
C ARG A 72 -8.16 -4.62 13.17
N ARG A 73 -7.63 -4.73 14.39
CA ARG A 73 -7.92 -3.78 15.47
C ARG A 73 -6.95 -2.60 15.41
N PHE A 74 -7.46 -1.42 15.69
CA PHE A 74 -6.69 -0.18 15.78
C PHE A 74 -6.77 0.38 17.19
N PRO A 75 -5.68 1.00 17.76
CA PRO A 75 -4.39 1.14 17.11
C PRO A 75 -3.72 -0.19 16.84
N HIS A 76 -3.03 -0.30 15.67
CA HIS A 76 -2.30 -1.48 15.24
C HIS A 76 -0.80 -1.22 15.31
N GLU A 77 -0.04 -2.17 15.89
CA GLU A 77 1.42 -2.07 15.97
C GLU A 77 2.04 -2.19 14.58
N VAL A 78 3.02 -1.33 14.30
CA VAL A 78 3.85 -1.34 13.10
C VAL A 78 5.29 -1.49 13.53
N SER A 79 5.83 -2.70 13.41
CA SER A 79 7.19 -3.06 13.79
C SER A 79 8.01 -3.62 12.63
N GLU A 80 7.34 -3.94 11.53
CA GLU A 80 7.93 -4.57 10.35
C GLU A 80 7.43 -3.89 9.08
N MET A 81 8.31 -3.77 8.08
CA MET A 81 7.97 -3.29 6.73
C MET A 81 8.56 -4.25 5.70
N GLU A 82 7.87 -4.37 4.57
CA GLU A 82 8.31 -5.14 3.42
C GLU A 82 8.38 -4.26 2.16
N ARG A 83 9.12 -4.72 1.13
CA ARG A 83 9.10 -4.09 -0.20
C ARG A 83 9.29 -5.14 -1.28
N HIS A 84 8.73 -4.85 -2.44
CA HIS A 84 8.98 -5.58 -3.67
C HIS A 84 9.89 -4.71 -4.56
N ALA A 85 11.16 -5.10 -4.72
CA ALA A 85 12.16 -4.27 -5.41
C ALA A 85 12.01 -4.34 -6.94
N LEU A 86 11.54 -5.48 -7.47
CA LEU A 86 11.49 -5.78 -8.90
C LEU A 86 10.10 -5.57 -9.52
N GLY A 87 9.08 -5.33 -8.71
CA GLY A 87 7.73 -5.17 -9.23
C GLY A 87 6.85 -4.29 -8.36
N SER A 88 5.80 -3.75 -8.94
CA SER A 88 4.73 -3.10 -8.20
C SER A 88 3.85 -4.13 -7.50
N GLN A 89 3.10 -3.67 -6.50
CA GLN A 89 2.03 -4.45 -5.89
C GLN A 89 0.74 -3.64 -5.88
N THR A 90 -0.32 -4.22 -6.40
CA THR A 90 -1.62 -3.57 -6.54
C THR A 90 -2.62 -4.21 -5.58
N PHE A 91 -3.37 -3.39 -4.86
CA PHE A 91 -4.49 -3.82 -4.03
C PHE A 91 -5.78 -3.15 -4.48
N VAL A 92 -6.80 -3.94 -4.80
CA VAL A 92 -8.14 -3.47 -5.18
C VAL A 92 -9.17 -4.16 -4.29
N PRO A 93 -9.93 -3.43 -3.46
CA PRO A 93 -10.99 -4.03 -2.67
C PRO A 93 -12.11 -4.55 -3.57
N LEU A 94 -12.62 -5.74 -3.29
CA LEU A 94 -13.80 -6.28 -3.93
C LEU A 94 -15.04 -5.95 -3.09
N GLY A 95 -15.70 -4.86 -3.44
CA GLY A 95 -16.77 -4.23 -2.67
C GLY A 95 -16.26 -3.08 -1.79
N ASP A 96 -17.15 -2.47 -1.03
CA ASP A 96 -16.83 -1.30 -0.18
C ASP A 96 -16.04 -1.77 1.07
N ARG A 97 -14.72 -1.92 0.91
CA ARG A 97 -13.81 -2.39 1.98
C ARG A 97 -12.69 -1.39 2.20
N ARG A 98 -12.65 -0.78 3.37
CA ARG A 98 -11.57 0.13 3.76
C ARG A 98 -10.36 -0.65 4.20
N PHE A 99 -9.20 -0.11 3.94
CA PHE A 99 -7.94 -0.60 4.45
C PHE A 99 -6.98 0.56 4.72
N VAL A 100 -6.01 0.32 5.57
CA VAL A 100 -4.93 1.24 5.87
C VAL A 100 -3.68 0.79 5.11
N ILE A 101 -3.01 1.76 4.50
CA ILE A 101 -1.70 1.58 3.88
C ILE A 101 -0.69 2.36 4.69
N VAL A 102 0.31 1.66 5.28
CA VAL A 102 1.46 2.28 5.94
C VAL A 102 2.65 2.14 5.02
N VAL A 103 3.31 3.25 4.69
CA VAL A 103 4.35 3.30 3.66
C VAL A 103 5.54 4.14 4.08
N ALA A 104 6.70 3.84 3.48
CA ALA A 104 7.87 4.70 3.43
C ALA A 104 8.37 4.77 1.97
N ARG A 105 9.16 5.81 1.66
CA ARG A 105 9.72 5.99 0.32
C ARG A 105 10.63 4.83 -0.08
N ALA A 106 10.70 4.55 -1.37
CA ALA A 106 11.71 3.66 -1.92
C ALA A 106 13.12 4.15 -1.57
N GLY A 107 14.06 3.22 -1.41
CA GLY A 107 15.44 3.51 -1.02
C GLY A 107 15.86 2.75 0.22
N GLU A 108 16.52 3.44 1.16
CA GLU A 108 16.97 2.85 2.41
C GLU A 108 15.79 2.33 3.25
N ALA A 109 16.02 1.22 3.95
CA ALA A 109 15.03 0.64 4.84
C ALA A 109 14.70 1.61 5.99
N PRO A 110 13.41 1.84 6.30
CA PRO A 110 13.04 2.65 7.45
C PRO A 110 13.51 1.98 8.76
N THR A 111 13.94 2.78 9.71
CA THR A 111 14.38 2.30 11.03
C THR A 111 13.46 2.76 12.16
N SER A 112 12.61 3.72 11.89
CA SER A 112 11.70 4.33 12.86
C SER A 112 10.32 4.57 12.24
N ALA A 113 9.27 4.41 13.04
CA ALA A 113 7.90 4.74 12.63
C ALA A 113 7.73 6.22 12.24
N ARG A 114 8.62 7.12 12.66
CA ARG A 114 8.63 8.54 12.25
C ARG A 114 8.91 8.75 10.77
N GLN A 115 9.48 7.76 10.09
CA GLN A 115 9.77 7.78 8.66
C GLN A 115 8.59 7.29 7.81
N LEU A 116 7.50 6.88 8.44
CA LEU A 116 6.34 6.28 7.81
C LEU A 116 5.22 7.30 7.61
N ALA A 117 4.42 7.06 6.59
CA ALA A 117 3.13 7.70 6.39
C ALA A 117 2.03 6.64 6.43
N ALA A 118 0.85 7.00 6.89
CA ALA A 118 -0.30 6.12 6.94
C ALA A 118 -1.51 6.77 6.26
N PHE A 119 -2.19 6.00 5.42
CA PHE A 119 -3.39 6.42 4.70
C PHE A 119 -4.51 5.43 4.92
N VAL A 120 -5.75 5.92 4.98
CA VAL A 120 -6.96 5.09 5.00
C VAL A 120 -7.78 5.35 3.74
N THR A 121 -8.24 4.28 3.10
CA THR A 121 -9.12 4.35 1.93
C THR A 121 -10.56 4.64 2.34
N ASP A 122 -11.36 5.13 1.38
CA ASP A 122 -12.80 5.32 1.54
C ASP A 122 -13.64 4.04 1.34
N GLY A 123 -12.98 2.92 1.01
CA GLY A 123 -13.60 1.62 0.73
C GLY A 123 -13.73 1.32 -0.77
N ARG A 124 -13.58 2.31 -1.65
CA ARG A 124 -13.68 2.15 -3.11
C ARG A 124 -12.38 2.40 -3.84
N GLN A 125 -11.41 2.95 -3.13
CA GLN A 125 -10.09 3.23 -3.64
C GLN A 125 -9.21 1.99 -3.55
N GLY A 126 -8.45 1.71 -4.61
CA GLY A 126 -7.30 0.80 -4.60
C GLY A 126 -5.99 1.58 -4.67
N VAL A 127 -4.88 0.87 -4.64
CA VAL A 127 -3.54 1.44 -4.80
C VAL A 127 -2.67 0.55 -5.66
N VAL A 128 -1.72 1.16 -6.35
CA VAL A 128 -0.54 0.52 -6.92
C VAL A 128 0.67 1.06 -6.16
N LEU A 129 1.33 0.23 -5.38
CA LEU A 129 2.62 0.54 -4.76
C LEU A 129 3.72 0.46 -5.83
N ALA A 130 4.50 1.51 -5.99
CA ALA A 130 5.62 1.51 -6.92
C ALA A 130 6.72 0.53 -6.48
N PRO A 131 7.52 -0.04 -7.42
CA PRO A 131 8.62 -0.90 -7.06
C PRO A 131 9.56 -0.23 -6.05
N GLY A 132 9.97 -0.98 -5.03
CA GLY A 132 10.86 -0.51 -3.97
C GLY A 132 10.21 0.30 -2.86
N THR A 133 8.92 0.64 -2.97
CA THR A 133 8.18 1.30 -1.88
C THR A 133 8.08 0.37 -0.67
N TRP A 134 8.60 0.83 0.46
CA TRP A 134 8.42 0.12 1.73
C TRP A 134 6.99 0.24 2.20
N HIS A 135 6.39 -0.85 2.61
CA HIS A 135 5.01 -0.88 3.09
C HIS A 135 4.80 -1.96 4.15
N HIS A 136 3.83 -1.76 4.99
CA HIS A 136 3.32 -2.80 5.90
C HIS A 136 2.36 -3.71 5.13
N ALA A 137 2.32 -4.98 5.47
CA ALA A 137 1.31 -5.91 4.95
C ALA A 137 -0.12 -5.34 5.09
N LEU A 138 -1.03 -5.81 4.24
CA LEU A 138 -2.42 -5.31 4.17
C LEU A 138 -3.10 -5.22 5.53
N LEU A 139 -3.53 -4.01 5.93
CA LEU A 139 -4.28 -3.74 7.15
C LEU A 139 -5.75 -3.46 6.82
N ALA A 140 -6.55 -4.49 6.69
CA ALA A 140 -7.98 -4.34 6.44
C ALA A 140 -8.69 -3.70 7.65
N VAL A 141 -9.42 -2.61 7.43
CA VAL A 141 -10.34 -2.02 8.40
C VAL A 141 -11.63 -2.84 8.41
N ASP A 142 -12.11 -3.18 7.22
CA ASP A 142 -13.29 -4.01 7.01
C ASP A 142 -12.84 -5.37 6.46
N ALA A 143 -13.29 -6.47 7.06
CA ALA A 143 -13.00 -7.81 6.55
C ALA A 143 -13.57 -7.99 5.14
N GLY A 144 -12.83 -8.65 4.27
CA GLY A 144 -13.28 -8.89 2.90
C GLY A 144 -12.18 -9.36 1.97
N ASP A 145 -12.51 -9.42 0.69
CA ASP A 145 -11.64 -9.91 -0.35
C ASP A 145 -11.00 -8.74 -1.12
N PHE A 146 -9.75 -8.91 -1.51
CA PHE A 146 -8.96 -7.95 -2.27
C PHE A 146 -8.33 -8.67 -3.47
N ALA A 147 -8.50 -8.11 -4.66
CA ALA A 147 -7.71 -8.51 -5.81
C ALA A 147 -6.31 -7.91 -5.66
N VAL A 148 -5.29 -8.75 -5.79
CA VAL A 148 -3.88 -8.35 -5.68
C VAL A 148 -3.18 -8.69 -6.99
N ILE A 149 -2.55 -7.70 -7.61
CA ILE A 149 -1.73 -7.91 -8.80
C ILE A 149 -0.28 -7.64 -8.39
N GLU A 150 0.56 -8.60 -8.63
CA GLU A 150 1.97 -8.54 -8.25
C GLU A 150 2.86 -9.26 -9.25
N ARG A 151 4.17 -9.10 -9.11
CA ARG A 151 5.15 -9.77 -9.95
C ARG A 151 5.38 -11.20 -9.47
N ALA A 152 5.26 -12.16 -10.36
CA ALA A 152 5.77 -13.51 -10.18
C ALA A 152 7.06 -13.68 -10.98
N GLY A 153 8.09 -14.28 -10.39
CA GLY A 153 9.36 -14.55 -11.05
C GLY A 153 9.91 -15.93 -10.69
N SER A 154 10.88 -16.42 -11.46
CA SER A 154 11.53 -17.72 -11.24
C SER A 154 12.65 -17.68 -10.20
N GLY A 155 13.07 -16.50 -9.75
CA GLY A 155 14.24 -16.29 -8.87
C GLY A 155 13.93 -16.25 -7.38
N GLY A 156 12.75 -16.73 -6.93
CA GLY A 156 12.35 -16.65 -5.54
C GLY A 156 11.35 -15.50 -5.29
N VAL A 157 11.07 -15.24 -4.03
CA VAL A 157 10.12 -14.18 -3.62
C VAL A 157 10.83 -12.83 -3.71
N ASP A 158 10.28 -11.92 -4.50
CA ASP A 158 10.69 -10.51 -4.53
C ASP A 158 10.10 -9.81 -3.31
N CYS A 159 10.67 -10.03 -2.14
CA CYS A 159 10.21 -9.42 -0.90
C CYS A 159 11.39 -9.25 0.07
N ASP A 160 11.83 -8.01 0.23
CA ASP A 160 12.75 -7.63 1.30
C ASP A 160 11.92 -7.26 2.54
N VAL A 161 12.38 -7.66 3.71
CA VAL A 161 11.74 -7.34 4.99
C VAL A 161 12.73 -6.60 5.89
N CYS A 162 12.26 -5.57 6.59
CA CYS A 162 13.03 -4.89 7.63
C CYS A 162 12.22 -4.74 8.92
N LEU A 163 12.93 -4.79 10.06
CA LEU A 163 12.36 -4.49 11.37
C LEU A 163 12.68 -3.05 11.75
N LEU A 164 11.70 -2.33 12.28
CA LEU A 164 11.90 -1.00 12.82
C LEU A 164 12.59 -1.10 14.18
N ARG A 165 13.67 -0.34 14.37
CA ARG A 165 14.34 -0.19 15.67
C ARG A 165 13.46 0.59 16.65
N GLU A 166 12.69 1.53 16.13
CA GLU A 166 11.72 2.33 16.86
C GLU A 166 10.33 2.07 16.25
N PRO A 167 9.63 1.00 16.70
CA PRO A 167 8.29 0.69 16.25
C PRO A 167 7.29 1.76 16.67
N GLY A 168 6.14 1.76 16.05
CA GLY A 168 5.04 2.64 16.36
C GLY A 168 3.71 1.93 16.28
N SER A 169 2.65 2.71 16.30
CA SER A 169 1.30 2.22 16.06
C SER A 169 0.57 3.12 15.08
N VAL A 170 -0.37 2.56 14.35
CA VAL A 170 -1.25 3.30 13.45
C VAL A 170 -2.66 3.28 14.02
N ARG A 171 -3.33 4.45 14.01
CA ARG A 171 -4.74 4.61 14.35
C ARG A 171 -5.53 5.25 13.20
N LEU A 172 -6.83 5.01 13.21
CA LEU A 172 -7.78 5.66 12.31
C LEU A 172 -8.10 7.08 12.77
#